data_85239edc5c771972f89d7d1d22576c48
#
_entry.id   85239edc5c771972f89d7d1d22576c48
#
_cell.length_a   1.000
_cell.length_b   1.000
_cell.length_c   1.000
_cell.angle_alpha   90.00
_cell.angle_beta   90.00
_cell.angle_gamma   90.00
#
_symmetry.space_group_name_H-M   'P 1'
#
loop_
_entity.id
_entity.type
_entity.pdbx_description
1 polymer ?
#
loop_
_entity_poly.entity_id
_entity_poly.type
_entity_poly.pdbx_seq_one_letter_code
_entity_poly.pdbx_strand_id
1 'polypeptide(L)'
;MRKTAIIGQLILRLALGIGFLLPVMDRFSLLGVPGSGAAWGDWRHFVDYTNSLMPFANRQIANIMSIIATLGELLFGVLLIIGYKIREAAIGAGLLTLCFGLSMAIFLGISAPFDYPVFVFTGAAFVLSGLDHFEWSIDNCVRKRSS
;
A
#
# COMPACT_ATOMS: atom_id res chain seq x y z
N MET A 1 6.43 25.48 5.61
CA MET A 1 6.42 24.80 4.29
C MET A 1 5.77 25.67 3.22
N ARG A 2 6.21 25.56 1.96
CA ARG A 2 5.50 26.23 0.83
C ARG A 2 4.11 25.60 0.68
N LYS A 3 3.09 26.39 0.31
CA LYS A 3 1.71 25.92 0.09
C LYS A 3 1.63 24.68 -0.82
N THR A 4 2.47 24.65 -1.86
CA THR A 4 2.58 23.51 -2.79
C THR A 4 3.01 22.21 -2.09
N ALA A 5 3.93 22.29 -1.13
CA ALA A 5 4.38 21.10 -0.39
C ALA A 5 3.30 20.58 0.58
N ILE A 6 2.50 21.49 1.15
CA ILE A 6 1.35 21.13 2.01
C ILE A 6 0.30 20.36 1.21
N ILE A 7 -0.06 20.88 0.04
CA ILE A 7 -1.03 20.22 -0.85
C ILE A 7 -0.45 18.88 -1.37
N GLY A 8 0.80 18.90 -1.81
CA GLY A 8 1.48 17.72 -2.34
C GLY A 8 1.53 16.56 -1.34
N GLN A 9 1.89 16.83 -0.07
CA GLN A 9 1.91 15.79 0.97
C GLN A 9 0.51 15.23 1.27
N LEU A 10 -0.54 16.07 1.21
CA LEU A 10 -1.90 15.60 1.42
C LEU A 10 -2.35 14.70 0.28
N ILE A 11 -2.14 15.14 -0.98
CA ILE A 11 -2.48 14.33 -2.16
C ILE A 11 -1.72 13.00 -2.12
N LEU A 12 -0.42 13.03 -1.84
CA LEU A 12 0.41 11.83 -1.79
C LEU A 12 -0.07 10.85 -0.71
N ARG A 13 -0.39 11.35 0.47
CA ARG A 13 -0.91 10.56 1.59
C ARG A 13 -2.24 9.90 1.25
N LEU A 14 -3.19 10.68 0.70
CA LEU A 14 -4.49 10.16 0.31
C LEU A 14 -4.39 9.17 -0.86
N ALA A 15 -3.56 9.46 -1.86
CA ALA A 15 -3.34 8.57 -2.99
C ALA A 15 -2.75 7.23 -2.56
N LEU A 16 -1.73 7.25 -1.68
CA LEU A 16 -1.17 6.03 -1.10
C LEU A 16 -2.21 5.27 -0.27
N GLY A 17 -2.94 5.95 0.61
CA GLY A 17 -3.96 5.32 1.46
C GLY A 17 -5.07 4.67 0.64
N ILE A 18 -5.63 5.37 -0.34
CA ILE A 18 -6.65 4.83 -1.25
C ILE A 18 -6.05 3.68 -2.08
N GLY A 19 -4.82 3.85 -2.60
CA GLY A 19 -4.13 2.83 -3.38
C GLY A 19 -3.91 1.52 -2.62
N PHE A 20 -3.81 1.56 -1.28
CA PHE A 20 -3.78 0.37 -0.43
C PHE A 20 -5.17 -0.22 -0.14
N LEU A 21 -6.18 0.62 0.04
CA LEU A 21 -7.52 0.13 0.38
C LEU A 21 -8.26 -0.46 -0.83
N LEU A 22 -8.08 0.08 -2.03
CA LEU A 22 -8.73 -0.44 -3.23
C LEU A 22 -8.41 -1.92 -3.51
N PRO A 23 -7.14 -2.38 -3.49
CA PRO A 23 -6.82 -3.80 -3.62
C PRO A 23 -7.43 -4.68 -2.53
N VAL A 24 -7.52 -4.17 -1.29
CA VAL A 24 -8.19 -4.90 -0.20
C VAL A 24 -9.68 -5.08 -0.51
N MET A 25 -10.37 -4.01 -0.94
CA MET A 25 -11.79 -4.08 -1.33
C MET A 25 -12.02 -5.04 -2.50
N ASP A 26 -11.11 -5.05 -3.47
CA ASP A 26 -11.15 -5.94 -4.62
C ASP A 26 -11.11 -7.43 -4.22
N ARG A 27 -10.27 -7.80 -3.28
CA ARG A 27 -10.15 -9.17 -2.76
C ARG A 27 -11.39 -9.68 -2.05
N PHE A 28 -12.24 -8.77 -1.57
CA PHE A 28 -13.53 -9.09 -0.95
C PHE A 28 -14.72 -8.93 -1.91
N SER A 29 -14.46 -8.89 -3.22
CA SER A 29 -15.49 -8.75 -4.27
C SER A 29 -16.35 -7.48 -4.18
N LEU A 30 -15.81 -6.43 -3.52
CA LEU A 30 -16.54 -5.17 -3.36
C LEU A 30 -16.44 -4.25 -4.59
N LEU A 31 -15.50 -4.52 -5.51
CA LEU A 31 -15.26 -3.73 -6.72
C LEU A 31 -15.78 -4.41 -8.01
N GLY A 32 -16.41 -5.57 -7.89
CA GLY A 32 -16.97 -6.32 -9.01
C GLY A 32 -16.32 -7.69 -9.23
N VAL A 33 -16.71 -8.34 -10.31
CA VAL A 33 -16.15 -9.65 -10.69
C VAL A 33 -14.84 -9.50 -11.47
N PRO A 34 -13.98 -10.52 -11.51
CA PRO A 34 -12.76 -10.51 -12.30
C PRO A 34 -13.04 -10.11 -13.76
N GLY A 35 -12.26 -9.16 -14.28
CA GLY A 35 -12.42 -8.65 -15.65
C GLY A 35 -13.38 -7.47 -15.83
N SER A 36 -14.11 -7.06 -14.78
CA SER A 36 -14.98 -5.88 -14.82
C SER A 36 -14.32 -4.60 -14.28
N GLY A 37 -12.97 -4.55 -14.28
CA GLY A 37 -12.19 -3.48 -13.68
C GLY A 37 -11.54 -3.90 -12.34
N ALA A 38 -11.93 -5.05 -11.78
CA ALA A 38 -11.27 -5.69 -10.66
C ALA A 38 -10.01 -6.45 -11.12
N ALA A 39 -8.93 -6.36 -10.33
CA ALA A 39 -7.68 -7.06 -10.65
C ALA A 39 -7.79 -8.56 -10.31
N TRP A 40 -8.30 -8.86 -9.14
CA TRP A 40 -8.49 -10.25 -8.65
C TRP A 40 -9.96 -10.62 -8.51
N GLY A 41 -10.81 -9.70 -8.03
CA GLY A 41 -12.25 -9.87 -7.86
C GLY A 41 -12.66 -10.78 -6.70
N ASP A 42 -11.75 -11.60 -6.19
CA ASP A 42 -11.95 -12.42 -4.99
C ASP A 42 -10.62 -12.83 -4.31
N TRP A 43 -10.77 -13.39 -3.10
CA TRP A 43 -9.65 -13.85 -2.28
C TRP A 43 -8.84 -14.99 -2.92
N ARG A 44 -9.50 -15.89 -3.62
CA ARG A 44 -8.86 -17.07 -4.21
C ARG A 44 -7.86 -16.69 -5.29
N HIS A 45 -8.26 -15.80 -6.19
CA HIS A 45 -7.37 -15.27 -7.25
C HIS A 45 -6.19 -14.51 -6.67
N PHE A 46 -6.41 -13.75 -5.59
CA PHE A 46 -5.31 -13.07 -4.91
C PHE A 46 -4.32 -14.05 -4.25
N VAL A 47 -4.79 -15.13 -3.62
CA VAL A 47 -3.90 -16.17 -3.08
C VAL A 47 -3.13 -16.87 -4.19
N ASP A 48 -3.76 -17.16 -5.33
CA ASP A 48 -3.09 -17.77 -6.47
C ASP A 48 -2.02 -16.82 -7.05
N TYR A 49 -2.32 -15.53 -7.14
CA TYR A 49 -1.33 -14.52 -7.52
C TYR A 49 -0.18 -14.44 -6.50
N THR A 50 -0.47 -14.41 -5.22
CA THR A 50 0.57 -14.41 -4.16
C THR A 50 1.45 -15.67 -4.26
N ASN A 51 0.86 -16.83 -4.56
CA ASN A 51 1.63 -18.05 -4.77
C ASN A 51 2.58 -17.95 -5.98
N SER A 52 2.18 -17.24 -7.03
CA SER A 52 3.07 -17.00 -8.19
C SER A 52 4.27 -16.10 -7.85
N LEU A 53 4.16 -15.25 -6.82
CA LEU A 53 5.25 -14.42 -6.29
C LEU A 53 6.22 -15.19 -5.38
N MET A 54 5.87 -16.41 -4.99
CA MET A 54 6.68 -17.29 -4.16
C MET A 54 6.50 -18.76 -4.57
N PRO A 55 6.95 -19.15 -5.77
CA PRO A 55 6.68 -20.49 -6.34
C PRO A 55 7.34 -21.64 -5.55
N PHE A 56 8.27 -21.32 -4.66
CA PHE A 56 8.90 -22.28 -3.74
C PHE A 56 8.03 -22.59 -2.51
N ALA A 57 6.97 -21.81 -2.25
CA ALA A 57 6.08 -21.98 -1.12
C ALA A 57 4.81 -22.76 -1.53
N ASN A 58 4.28 -23.53 -0.60
CA ASN A 58 2.99 -24.19 -0.82
C ASN A 58 1.83 -23.18 -0.68
N ARG A 59 0.64 -23.56 -1.17
CA ARG A 59 -0.55 -22.71 -1.16
C ARG A 59 -0.97 -22.26 0.25
N GLN A 60 -0.69 -23.03 1.30
CA GLN A 60 -1.00 -22.64 2.68
C GLN A 60 -0.14 -21.46 3.12
N ILE A 61 1.16 -21.49 2.81
CA ILE A 61 2.08 -20.37 3.06
C ILE A 61 1.66 -19.15 2.26
N ALA A 62 1.31 -19.31 0.98
CA ALA A 62 0.81 -18.22 0.15
C ALA A 62 -0.46 -17.57 0.75
N ASN A 63 -1.38 -18.38 1.27
CA ASN A 63 -2.59 -17.88 1.92
C ASN A 63 -2.26 -17.09 3.21
N ILE A 64 -1.33 -17.56 4.03
CA ILE A 64 -0.87 -16.84 5.23
C ILE A 64 -0.23 -15.50 4.82
N MET A 65 0.64 -15.50 3.81
CA MET A 65 1.27 -14.28 3.30
C MET A 65 0.23 -13.30 2.72
N SER A 66 -0.78 -13.80 2.04
CA SER A 66 -1.91 -13.01 1.55
C SER A 66 -2.68 -12.32 2.69
N ILE A 67 -2.90 -13.02 3.80
CA ILE A 67 -3.54 -12.45 5.00
C ILE A 67 -2.66 -11.35 5.59
N ILE A 68 -1.37 -11.62 5.79
CA ILE A 68 -0.41 -10.63 6.36
C ILE A 68 -0.33 -9.39 5.47
N ALA A 69 -0.22 -9.56 4.16
CA ALA A 69 -0.19 -8.46 3.20
C ALA A 69 -1.49 -7.62 3.27
N THR A 70 -2.65 -8.28 3.26
CA THR A 70 -3.95 -7.61 3.32
C THR A 70 -4.15 -6.84 4.62
N LEU A 71 -3.74 -7.40 5.76
CA LEU A 71 -3.78 -6.70 7.05
C LEU A 71 -2.83 -5.50 7.07
N GLY A 72 -1.62 -5.63 6.51
CA GLY A 72 -0.67 -4.53 6.36
C GLY A 72 -1.23 -3.40 5.49
N GLU A 73 -1.79 -3.73 4.32
CA GLU A 73 -2.40 -2.76 3.43
C GLU A 73 -3.59 -2.05 4.07
N LEU A 74 -4.47 -2.79 4.75
CA LEU A 74 -5.60 -2.21 5.48
C LEU A 74 -5.11 -1.25 6.57
N LEU A 75 -4.16 -1.68 7.39
CA LEU A 75 -3.60 -0.88 8.48
C LEU A 75 -2.94 0.39 7.95
N PHE A 76 -1.99 0.26 7.02
CA PHE A 76 -1.26 1.42 6.50
C PHE A 76 -2.17 2.34 5.70
N GLY A 77 -3.09 1.79 4.89
CA GLY A 77 -4.07 2.55 4.15
C GLY A 77 -4.94 3.43 5.05
N VAL A 78 -5.50 2.85 6.11
CA VAL A 78 -6.33 3.58 7.08
C VAL A 78 -5.49 4.64 7.80
N LEU A 79 -4.32 4.30 8.33
CA LEU A 79 -3.45 5.23 9.05
C LEU A 79 -3.04 6.43 8.19
N LEU A 80 -2.71 6.20 6.92
CA LEU A 80 -2.37 7.26 5.98
C LEU A 80 -3.56 8.18 5.69
N ILE A 81 -4.78 7.65 5.52
CA ILE A 81 -5.97 8.47 5.26
C ILE A 81 -6.31 9.34 6.47
N ILE A 82 -6.41 8.75 7.67
CA ILE A 82 -6.73 9.51 8.89
C ILE A 82 -5.59 10.43 9.33
N GLY A 83 -4.37 10.17 8.86
CA GLY A 83 -3.18 10.96 9.19
C GLY A 83 -2.67 10.74 10.61
N TYR A 84 -2.66 9.50 11.06
CA TYR A 84 -2.13 9.08 12.35
C TYR A 84 -0.90 8.20 12.18
N LYS A 85 0.18 8.52 12.90
CA LYS A 85 1.49 7.86 12.78
C LYS A 85 1.94 7.75 11.32
N ILE A 86 1.84 8.88 10.60
CA ILE A 86 2.06 8.93 9.15
C ILE A 86 3.46 8.43 8.79
N ARG A 87 4.49 8.80 9.55
CA ARG A 87 5.87 8.39 9.27
C ARG A 87 6.02 6.87 9.34
N GLU A 88 5.54 6.24 10.40
CA GLU A 88 5.62 4.79 10.62
C GLU A 88 4.76 4.05 9.59
N ALA A 89 3.56 4.53 9.34
CA ALA A 89 2.67 3.95 8.33
C ALA A 89 3.28 4.02 6.93
N ALA A 90 3.91 5.15 6.58
CA ALA A 90 4.57 5.32 5.29
C ALA A 90 5.82 4.43 5.14
N ILE A 91 6.62 4.25 6.22
CA ILE A 91 7.74 3.30 6.20
C ILE A 91 7.21 1.88 5.99
N GLY A 92 6.21 1.45 6.76
CA GLY A 92 5.61 0.13 6.63
C GLY A 92 5.02 -0.11 5.22
N ALA A 93 4.32 0.88 4.69
CA ALA A 93 3.79 0.87 3.33
C ALA A 93 4.91 0.74 2.28
N GLY A 94 5.99 1.51 2.42
CA GLY A 94 7.15 1.44 1.54
C GLY A 94 7.85 0.08 1.57
N LEU A 95 8.03 -0.50 2.75
CA LEU A 95 8.62 -1.83 2.90
C LEU A 95 7.72 -2.92 2.30
N LEU A 96 6.41 -2.85 2.53
CA LEU A 96 5.46 -3.80 1.98
C LEU A 96 5.46 -3.77 0.45
N THR A 97 5.37 -2.59 -0.17
CA THR A 97 5.41 -2.45 -1.63
C THR A 97 6.77 -2.80 -2.20
N LEU A 98 7.87 -2.53 -1.50
CA LEU A 98 9.21 -2.95 -1.91
C LEU A 98 9.31 -4.49 -1.98
N CYS A 99 8.82 -5.19 -0.96
CA CYS A 99 8.78 -6.66 -0.96
C CYS A 99 7.96 -7.20 -2.14
N PHE A 100 6.79 -6.63 -2.40
CA PHE A 100 5.98 -6.99 -3.57
C PHE A 100 6.72 -6.74 -4.88
N GLY A 101 7.26 -5.54 -5.06
CA GLY A 101 7.98 -5.17 -6.28
C GLY A 101 9.18 -6.07 -6.57
N LEU A 102 9.97 -6.39 -5.54
CA LEU A 102 11.10 -7.30 -5.68
C LEU A 102 10.65 -8.74 -6.02
N SER A 103 9.61 -9.25 -5.36
CA SER A 103 9.05 -10.57 -5.68
C SER A 103 8.52 -10.61 -7.11
N MET A 104 7.80 -9.58 -7.56
CA MET A 104 7.36 -9.47 -8.96
C MET A 104 8.53 -9.47 -9.93
N ALA A 105 9.56 -8.66 -9.68
CA ALA A 105 10.73 -8.58 -10.55
C ALA A 105 11.48 -9.92 -10.68
N ILE A 106 11.57 -10.66 -9.58
CA ILE A 106 12.30 -11.94 -9.53
C ILE A 106 11.49 -13.08 -10.17
N PHE A 107 10.20 -13.20 -9.85
CA PHE A 107 9.41 -14.38 -10.19
C PHE A 107 8.48 -14.19 -11.39
N LEU A 108 8.07 -12.95 -11.70
CA LEU A 108 7.21 -12.65 -12.86
C LEU A 108 7.96 -11.93 -13.99
N GLY A 109 9.19 -11.47 -13.73
CA GLY A 109 10.02 -10.75 -14.68
C GLY A 109 10.17 -9.27 -14.34
N ILE A 110 11.27 -8.68 -14.81
CA ILE A 110 11.67 -7.32 -14.43
C ILE A 110 10.66 -6.23 -14.85
N SER A 111 9.86 -6.46 -15.88
CA SER A 111 8.84 -5.52 -16.34
C SER A 111 7.59 -5.49 -15.42
N ALA A 112 7.26 -6.60 -14.76
CA ALA A 112 6.03 -6.74 -13.99
C ALA A 112 5.79 -5.65 -12.93
N PRO A 113 6.77 -5.24 -12.09
CA PRO A 113 6.56 -4.17 -11.12
C PRO A 113 6.49 -2.76 -11.75
N PHE A 114 6.73 -2.62 -13.06
CA PHE A 114 6.58 -1.37 -13.80
C PHE A 114 5.25 -1.30 -14.56
N ASP A 115 4.68 -2.45 -14.95
CA ASP A 115 3.31 -2.53 -15.49
C ASP A 115 2.29 -2.14 -14.41
N TYR A 116 2.57 -2.52 -13.17
CA TYR A 116 1.91 -2.01 -11.97
C TYR A 116 2.90 -1.10 -11.24
N PRO A 117 2.69 0.21 -11.10
CA PRO A 117 3.72 1.15 -10.66
C PRO A 117 4.15 0.99 -9.19
N VAL A 118 4.51 -0.24 -8.80
CA VAL A 118 4.78 -0.64 -7.41
C VAL A 118 5.97 0.12 -6.84
N PHE A 119 7.04 0.30 -7.62
CA PHE A 119 8.22 1.07 -7.18
C PHE A 119 7.94 2.58 -7.07
N VAL A 120 6.95 3.10 -7.81
CA VAL A 120 6.49 4.48 -7.63
C VAL A 120 5.79 4.62 -6.28
N PHE A 121 4.95 3.67 -5.89
CA PHE A 121 4.34 3.61 -4.55
C PHE A 121 5.40 3.51 -3.46
N THR A 122 6.40 2.65 -3.64
CA THR A 122 7.54 2.50 -2.72
C THR A 122 8.28 3.83 -2.53
N GLY A 123 8.69 4.47 -3.62
CA GLY A 123 9.38 5.76 -3.58
C GLY A 123 8.54 6.86 -2.94
N ALA A 124 7.26 6.94 -3.31
CA ALA A 124 6.31 7.88 -2.76
C ALA A 124 6.12 7.71 -1.24
N ALA A 125 6.03 6.47 -0.76
CA ALA A 125 5.91 6.17 0.67
C ALA A 125 7.17 6.58 1.44
N PHE A 126 8.36 6.29 0.93
CA PHE A 126 9.61 6.72 1.58
C PHE A 126 9.80 8.24 1.54
N VAL A 127 9.44 8.93 0.45
CA VAL A 127 9.44 10.39 0.40
C VAL A 127 8.48 10.96 1.45
N LEU A 128 7.27 10.41 1.54
CA LEU A 128 6.30 10.84 2.56
C LEU A 128 6.84 10.64 3.97
N SER A 129 7.50 9.51 4.28
CA SER A 129 8.07 9.23 5.59
C SER A 129 9.19 10.19 6.00
N GLY A 130 9.87 10.80 5.04
CA GLY A 130 10.96 11.77 5.25
C GLY A 130 10.48 13.20 5.53
N LEU A 131 9.19 13.49 5.44
CA LEU A 131 8.68 14.83 5.72
C LEU A 131 8.59 15.10 7.22
N ASP A 132 8.86 16.35 7.63
CA ASP A 132 8.86 16.75 9.05
C ASP A 132 7.47 17.19 9.55
N HIS A 133 6.59 17.60 8.64
CA HIS A 133 5.29 18.17 8.97
C HIS A 133 4.18 17.63 8.07
N PHE A 134 3.08 17.22 8.71
CA PHE A 134 1.88 16.71 8.06
C PHE A 134 0.68 17.58 8.40
N GLU A 135 0.40 18.57 7.56
CA GLU A 135 -0.79 19.40 7.74
C GLU A 135 -2.08 18.58 7.49
N TRP A 136 -3.17 19.01 8.13
CA TRP A 136 -4.48 18.32 8.07
C TRP A 136 -4.40 16.84 8.43
N SER A 137 -3.76 16.56 9.57
CA SER A 137 -3.56 15.21 10.08
C SER A 137 -3.83 15.15 11.58
N ILE A 138 -4.14 13.96 12.09
CA ILE A 138 -4.25 13.73 13.54
C ILE A 138 -2.90 13.98 14.21
N ASP A 139 -1.80 13.60 13.59
CA ASP A 139 -0.45 13.85 14.12
C ASP A 139 -0.20 15.34 14.38
N ASN A 140 -0.67 16.22 13.48
CA ASN A 140 -0.54 17.67 13.67
C ASN A 140 -1.43 18.20 14.81
N CYS A 141 -2.64 17.64 14.95
CA CYS A 141 -3.54 18.00 16.05
C CYS A 141 -2.97 17.60 17.42
N VAL A 142 -2.42 16.38 17.53
CA VAL A 142 -1.81 15.89 18.76
C VAL A 142 -0.59 16.72 19.13
N ARG A 143 0.28 17.05 18.17
CA ARG A 143 1.49 17.85 18.40
C ARG A 143 1.15 19.27 18.89
N LYS A 144 0.12 19.92 18.33
CA LYS A 144 -0.34 21.23 18.77
C LYS A 144 -0.93 21.28 20.19
N ARG A 145 -1.37 20.12 20.71
CA ARG A 145 -1.90 20.00 22.08
C ARG A 145 -0.80 19.80 23.14
N SER A 146 0.39 19.34 22.73
CA SER A 146 1.51 19.03 23.63
C SER A 146 2.59 20.13 23.66
N SER A 147 2.42 21.20 22.93
CA SER A 147 3.24 22.43 22.93
C SER A 147 2.46 23.59 23.53
#